data_c82f2f268b6f346a2662bba2f24bdb67
#
_entry.id   c82f2f268b6f346a2662bba2f24bdb67
#
_cell.length_a   1.000
_cell.length_b   1.000
_cell.length_c   1.000
_cell.angle_alpha   90.00
_cell.angle_beta   90.00
_cell.angle_gamma   90.00
#
_symmetry.space_group_name_H-M   'P 1'
#
loop_
_entity.id
_entity.type
_entity.pdbx_description
1 polymer ?
#
loop_
_entity_poly.entity_id
_entity_poly.type
_entity_poly.pdbx_seq_one_letter_code
_entity_poly.pdbx_strand_id
1 'polypeptide(L)'
;MRHLMSPLDFSVEELDKLMDLAGDIEAPPEKYAHACAGKKLATLFYEPSTRTRLSHEAAMMNLGGNVLGFSSAASSSATKGESVADTIRMVSCYADICAIRHPKEGAPMVAAQYSSIPVINAGDGGHQHPTQTLTDLLTIRSLKGRLNNLKIGLCGDLKFGRTVHSLINALVRYENIEFVLISPEELRLPGYVRKDVLDKKNIPYTEVERLEDALPDLDILYMTRVQKERFFNEEDYIRMKDFYILDKEKMELAPKDMLVLHPLPRVNEISVEVDDDPRAVYFKQVQYGVYIRMALILTLLDIHVD
;
A
#
# COMPACT_ATOMS: atom_id res chain seq x y z
N MET A 1 6.52 22.97 2.35
CA MET A 1 6.99 21.61 2.64
C MET A 1 5.86 20.67 2.27
N ARG A 2 6.17 19.53 1.67
CA ARG A 2 5.19 18.55 1.19
C ARG A 2 5.21 17.30 2.08
N HIS A 3 4.05 16.68 2.27
CA HIS A 3 3.85 15.44 3.02
C HIS A 3 3.11 14.42 2.14
N LEU A 4 3.09 13.15 2.54
CA LEU A 4 2.23 12.12 1.96
C LEU A 4 1.25 11.63 3.03
N MET A 5 0.01 12.09 3.00
CA MET A 5 -1.06 11.65 3.91
C MET A 5 -2.02 10.69 3.21
N SER A 6 -2.26 10.91 1.91
CA SER A 6 -3.16 10.15 1.06
C SER A 6 -2.53 9.94 -0.33
N PRO A 7 -2.88 8.88 -1.07
CA PRO A 7 -2.48 8.74 -2.48
C PRO A 7 -2.96 9.90 -3.35
N LEU A 8 -3.97 10.65 -2.90
CA LEU A 8 -4.54 11.79 -3.61
C LEU A 8 -3.75 13.10 -3.42
N ASP A 9 -2.73 13.12 -2.57
CA ASP A 9 -1.86 14.30 -2.36
C ASP A 9 -0.93 14.56 -3.56
N PHE A 10 -0.83 13.61 -4.47
CA PHE A 10 -0.12 13.73 -5.74
C PHE A 10 -1.11 13.73 -6.91
N SER A 11 -0.91 14.59 -7.90
CA SER A 11 -1.64 14.52 -9.17
C SER A 11 -1.27 13.23 -9.93
N VAL A 12 -2.00 12.88 -11.00
CA VAL A 12 -1.66 11.72 -11.85
C VAL A 12 -0.29 11.90 -12.46
N GLU A 13 0.00 13.10 -12.98
CA GLU A 13 1.29 13.44 -13.60
C GLU A 13 2.45 13.38 -12.59
N GLU A 14 2.19 13.72 -11.33
CA GLU A 14 3.19 13.58 -10.25
C GLU A 14 3.40 12.13 -9.85
N LEU A 15 2.33 11.32 -9.83
CA LEU A 15 2.45 9.87 -9.62
C LEU A 15 3.24 9.21 -10.76
N ASP A 16 3.00 9.62 -12.00
CA ASP A 16 3.73 9.12 -13.15
C ASP A 16 5.22 9.44 -13.05
N LYS A 17 5.59 10.68 -12.71
CA LYS A 17 6.99 11.07 -12.47
C LYS A 17 7.62 10.30 -11.30
N LEU A 18 6.86 10.07 -10.23
CA LEU A 18 7.34 9.29 -9.10
C LEU A 18 7.63 7.84 -9.49
N MET A 19 6.76 7.24 -10.31
CA MET A 19 6.94 5.89 -10.82
C MET A 19 8.05 5.81 -11.87
N ASP A 20 8.25 6.85 -12.70
CA ASP A 20 9.40 6.94 -13.62
C ASP A 20 10.71 6.96 -12.84
N LEU A 21 10.80 7.79 -11.79
CA LEU A 21 11.96 7.83 -10.91
C LEU A 21 12.20 6.48 -10.22
N ALA A 22 11.14 5.78 -9.78
CA ALA A 22 11.27 4.45 -9.20
C ALA A 22 11.78 3.42 -10.22
N GLY A 23 11.39 3.53 -11.48
CA GLY A 23 11.91 2.73 -12.58
C GLY A 23 13.40 3.01 -12.87
N ASP A 24 13.80 4.27 -12.85
CA ASP A 24 15.23 4.66 -12.97
C ASP A 24 16.06 4.14 -11.80
N ILE A 25 15.51 4.10 -10.59
CA ILE A 25 16.16 3.54 -9.41
C ILE A 25 16.34 2.01 -9.53
N GLU A 26 15.39 1.31 -10.16
CA GLU A 26 15.48 -0.14 -10.35
C GLU A 26 16.69 -0.54 -11.18
N ALA A 27 17.12 0.29 -12.16
CA ALA A 27 18.22 -0.05 -13.06
C ALA A 27 18.96 1.21 -13.62
N PRO A 28 20.14 1.60 -13.11
CA PRO A 28 20.97 0.93 -12.09
C PRO A 28 20.81 1.55 -10.69
N PRO A 29 20.56 0.74 -9.64
CA PRO A 29 20.34 1.26 -8.29
C PRO A 29 21.58 1.94 -7.68
N GLU A 30 22.79 1.59 -8.13
CA GLU A 30 24.05 2.15 -7.66
C GLU A 30 24.16 3.67 -7.89
N LYS A 31 23.51 4.19 -8.93
CA LYS A 31 23.44 5.62 -9.23
C LYS A 31 22.92 6.42 -8.01
N TYR A 32 22.01 5.83 -7.26
CA TYR A 32 21.31 6.46 -6.13
C TYR A 32 21.91 6.16 -4.76
N ALA A 33 22.93 5.32 -4.68
CA ALA A 33 23.48 4.77 -3.43
C ALA A 33 24.01 5.84 -2.44
N HIS A 34 24.23 7.07 -2.88
CA HIS A 34 24.72 8.18 -2.05
C HIS A 34 23.80 9.41 -2.08
N ALA A 35 22.62 9.31 -2.69
CA ALA A 35 21.72 10.44 -2.87
C ALA A 35 21.25 11.07 -1.54
N CYS A 36 21.10 10.27 -0.49
CA CYS A 36 20.73 10.72 0.85
C CYS A 36 21.90 10.66 1.86
N ALA A 37 23.16 10.78 1.40
CA ALA A 37 24.30 10.79 2.31
C ALA A 37 24.14 11.90 3.36
N GLY A 38 24.30 11.53 4.65
CA GLY A 38 24.12 12.42 5.79
C GLY A 38 22.66 12.68 6.21
N LYS A 39 21.67 12.28 5.42
CA LYS A 39 20.25 12.39 5.77
C LYS A 39 19.77 11.29 6.70
N LYS A 40 18.71 11.57 7.46
CA LYS A 40 18.12 10.63 8.42
C LYS A 40 16.62 10.52 8.22
N LEU A 41 16.14 9.28 8.13
CA LEU A 41 14.72 8.95 8.20
C LEU A 41 14.35 8.54 9.62
N ALA A 42 13.33 9.17 10.19
CA ALA A 42 12.70 8.68 11.41
C ALA A 42 11.57 7.71 11.10
N THR A 43 11.57 6.51 11.68
CA THR A 43 10.48 5.52 11.59
C THR A 43 9.74 5.44 12.92
N LEU A 44 8.57 6.07 13.02
CA LEU A 44 7.76 6.14 14.22
C LEU A 44 6.57 5.17 14.13
N PHE A 45 6.78 3.95 14.58
CA PHE A 45 5.79 2.89 14.48
C PHE A 45 5.13 2.63 15.83
N TYR A 46 3.94 3.22 16.06
CA TYR A 46 3.15 3.04 17.28
C TYR A 46 2.41 1.70 17.32
N GLU A 47 2.27 1.04 16.19
CA GLU A 47 1.79 -0.34 16.09
C GLU A 47 2.76 -1.21 15.27
N PRO A 48 2.84 -2.52 15.53
CA PRO A 48 3.76 -3.41 14.82
C PRO A 48 3.49 -3.44 13.31
N SER A 49 4.54 -3.33 12.51
CA SER A 49 4.48 -3.48 11.06
C SER A 49 5.85 -3.83 10.50
N THR A 50 6.09 -5.11 10.28
CA THR A 50 7.39 -5.60 9.79
C THR A 50 7.72 -5.05 8.40
N ARG A 51 6.87 -5.34 7.41
CA ARG A 51 7.14 -4.99 6.00
C ARG A 51 7.23 -3.49 5.77
N THR A 52 6.25 -2.73 6.26
CA THR A 52 6.21 -1.28 6.02
C THR A 52 7.42 -0.60 6.65
N ARG A 53 7.78 -0.97 7.87
CA ARG A 53 8.94 -0.41 8.55
C ARG A 53 10.23 -0.76 7.82
N LEU A 54 10.51 -2.06 7.64
CA LEU A 54 11.74 -2.53 7.01
C LEU A 54 11.93 -1.97 5.60
N SER A 55 10.84 -1.82 4.81
CA SER A 55 10.94 -1.27 3.45
C SER A 55 11.23 0.23 3.42
N HIS A 56 10.75 1.03 4.40
CA HIS A 56 11.16 2.43 4.51
C HIS A 56 12.62 2.56 4.97
N GLU A 57 13.03 1.74 5.93
CA GLU A 57 14.41 1.71 6.41
C GLU A 57 15.37 1.26 5.31
N ALA A 58 15.04 0.17 4.59
CA ALA A 58 15.82 -0.29 3.44
C ALA A 58 15.90 0.78 2.33
N ALA A 59 14.79 1.45 2.03
CA ALA A 59 14.77 2.53 1.03
C ALA A 59 15.75 3.65 1.39
N MET A 60 15.73 4.12 2.65
CA MET A 60 16.66 5.17 3.09
C MET A 60 18.12 4.71 3.09
N MET A 61 18.39 3.48 3.55
CA MET A 61 19.73 2.92 3.57
C MET A 61 20.28 2.69 2.14
N ASN A 62 19.43 2.23 1.20
CA ASN A 62 19.83 2.08 -0.20
C ASN A 62 20.17 3.42 -0.87
N LEU A 63 19.61 4.53 -0.37
CA LEU A 63 19.98 5.89 -0.78
C LEU A 63 21.21 6.45 -0.04
N GLY A 64 21.89 5.66 0.80
CA GLY A 64 23.06 6.07 1.58
C GLY A 64 22.75 6.90 2.82
N GLY A 65 21.48 6.98 3.22
CA GLY A 65 21.05 7.66 4.44
C GLY A 65 21.07 6.76 5.67
N ASN A 66 20.66 7.32 6.79
CA ASN A 66 20.57 6.64 8.09
C ASN A 66 19.14 6.56 8.57
N VAL A 67 18.88 5.66 9.52
CA VAL A 67 17.55 5.49 10.12
C VAL A 67 17.61 5.56 11.64
N LEU A 68 16.56 6.10 12.23
CA LEU A 68 16.33 6.11 13.68
C LEU A 68 14.83 5.95 13.96
N GLY A 69 14.44 5.53 15.14
CA GLY A 69 13.02 5.43 15.46
C GLY A 69 12.70 4.31 16.46
N PHE A 70 11.41 3.96 16.52
CA PHE A 70 10.88 2.90 17.37
C PHE A 70 9.85 2.05 16.64
N SER A 71 9.65 0.80 17.13
CA SER A 71 8.80 -0.21 16.50
C SER A 71 7.47 -0.45 17.22
N SER A 72 7.25 0.18 18.37
CA SER A 72 6.00 0.10 19.14
C SER A 72 5.84 1.31 20.05
N ALA A 73 4.60 1.64 20.40
CA ALA A 73 4.33 2.67 21.39
C ALA A 73 4.99 2.35 22.76
N ALA A 74 5.07 1.06 23.11
CA ALA A 74 5.67 0.60 24.37
C ALA A 74 7.16 0.94 24.51
N SER A 75 7.88 1.11 23.39
CA SER A 75 9.30 1.49 23.38
C SER A 75 9.52 2.99 23.19
N SER A 76 8.48 3.83 23.37
CA SER A 76 8.53 5.27 23.17
C SER A 76 7.98 6.05 24.36
N SER A 77 8.17 7.37 24.37
CA SER A 77 7.62 8.28 25.38
C SER A 77 6.09 8.37 25.36
N ALA A 78 5.41 7.77 24.37
CA ALA A 78 3.96 7.65 24.36
C ALA A 78 3.41 6.95 25.62
N THR A 79 4.18 6.00 26.18
CA THR A 79 3.85 5.35 27.47
C THR A 79 3.78 6.30 28.65
N LYS A 80 4.42 7.47 28.53
CA LYS A 80 4.41 8.55 29.54
C LYS A 80 3.37 9.62 29.23
N GLY A 81 2.56 9.45 28.17
CA GLY A 81 1.54 10.40 27.75
C GLY A 81 2.00 11.47 26.77
N GLU A 82 3.21 11.34 26.17
CA GLU A 82 3.68 12.27 25.14
C GLU A 82 2.75 12.27 23.93
N SER A 83 2.36 13.45 23.47
CA SER A 83 1.48 13.61 22.31
C SER A 83 2.23 13.39 20.99
N VAL A 84 1.49 13.01 19.93
CA VAL A 84 2.06 12.91 18.56
C VAL A 84 2.65 14.25 18.13
N ALA A 85 2.02 15.37 18.51
CA ALA A 85 2.49 16.72 18.20
C ALA A 85 3.85 17.04 18.85
N ASP A 86 4.06 16.63 20.09
CA ASP A 86 5.34 16.86 20.78
C ASP A 86 6.42 15.90 20.28
N THR A 87 6.06 14.62 20.06
CA THR A 87 6.96 13.64 19.46
C THR A 87 7.49 14.12 18.11
N ILE A 88 6.63 14.61 17.20
CA ILE A 88 7.11 15.04 15.88
C ILE A 88 7.95 16.31 15.93
N ARG A 89 7.65 17.26 16.83
CA ARG A 89 8.49 18.45 17.03
C ARG A 89 9.90 18.06 17.47
N MET A 90 9.99 17.15 18.43
CA MET A 90 11.27 16.62 18.93
C MET A 90 12.02 15.87 17.82
N VAL A 91 11.33 14.96 17.10
CA VAL A 91 11.92 14.17 16.00
C VAL A 91 12.40 15.05 14.86
N SER A 92 11.70 16.16 14.58
CA SER A 92 12.12 17.14 13.57
C SER A 92 13.47 17.81 13.88
N CYS A 93 13.96 17.74 15.14
CA CYS A 93 15.30 18.19 15.51
C CYS A 93 16.38 17.13 15.18
N TYR A 94 16.02 15.88 14.94
CA TYR A 94 16.94 14.75 14.79
C TYR A 94 16.99 14.17 13.39
N ALA A 95 15.92 14.30 12.61
CA ALA A 95 15.75 13.67 11.31
C ALA A 95 15.40 14.70 10.22
N ASP A 96 15.57 14.31 8.97
CA ASP A 96 15.25 15.12 7.79
C ASP A 96 13.88 14.76 7.19
N ILE A 97 13.37 13.56 7.46
CA ILE A 97 12.09 13.05 6.99
C ILE A 97 11.56 12.01 8.00
N CYS A 98 10.23 11.86 8.10
CA CYS A 98 9.59 10.95 9.04
C CYS A 98 8.55 10.07 8.35
N ALA A 99 8.59 8.75 8.61
CA ALA A 99 7.52 7.82 8.31
C ALA A 99 6.81 7.44 9.63
N ILE A 100 5.53 7.75 9.73
CA ILE A 100 4.73 7.50 10.94
C ILE A 100 3.62 6.48 10.65
N ARG A 101 3.52 5.45 11.50
CA ARG A 101 2.41 4.51 11.53
C ARG A 101 1.73 4.54 12.89
N HIS A 102 0.40 4.71 12.89
CA HIS A 102 -0.34 4.91 14.13
C HIS A 102 -1.69 4.16 14.10
N PRO A 103 -2.15 3.57 15.23
CA PRO A 103 -3.45 2.90 15.29
C PRO A 103 -4.65 3.86 15.21
N LYS A 104 -4.48 5.14 15.55
CA LYS A 104 -5.54 6.15 15.45
C LYS A 104 -5.52 6.83 14.09
N GLU A 105 -6.68 6.88 13.46
CA GLU A 105 -6.92 7.60 12.21
C GLU A 105 -6.60 9.08 12.37
N GLY A 106 -5.99 9.69 11.35
CA GLY A 106 -5.60 11.09 11.34
C GLY A 106 -4.36 11.46 12.16
N ALA A 107 -3.77 10.54 12.93
CA ALA A 107 -2.55 10.86 13.70
C ALA A 107 -1.37 11.32 12.82
N PRO A 108 -1.11 10.74 11.62
CA PRO A 108 -0.10 11.28 10.69
C PRO A 108 -0.41 12.70 10.20
N MET A 109 -1.68 13.07 10.05
CA MET A 109 -2.07 14.45 9.69
C MET A 109 -1.73 15.42 10.83
N VAL A 110 -1.98 15.04 12.09
CA VAL A 110 -1.55 15.83 13.25
C VAL A 110 -0.02 15.97 13.25
N ALA A 111 0.72 14.89 13.01
CA ALA A 111 2.17 14.97 12.88
C ALA A 111 2.60 15.96 11.78
N ALA A 112 1.99 15.91 10.60
CA ALA A 112 2.30 16.82 9.50
C ALA A 112 2.06 18.30 9.83
N GLN A 113 1.00 18.59 10.62
CA GLN A 113 0.70 19.97 11.04
C GLN A 113 1.77 20.59 11.98
N TYR A 114 2.42 19.77 12.78
CA TYR A 114 3.40 20.23 13.78
C TYR A 114 4.85 19.94 13.40
N SER A 115 5.08 19.30 12.24
CA SER A 115 6.40 18.93 11.76
C SER A 115 7.09 20.06 11.02
N SER A 116 8.40 20.19 11.20
CA SER A 116 9.28 21.01 10.35
C SER A 116 10.05 20.18 9.30
N ILE A 117 9.72 18.90 9.15
CA ILE A 117 10.26 17.97 8.16
C ILE A 117 9.13 17.28 7.40
N PRO A 118 9.36 16.74 6.19
CA PRO A 118 8.36 15.93 5.49
C PRO A 118 7.89 14.73 6.31
N VAL A 119 6.58 14.46 6.26
CA VAL A 119 5.94 13.32 6.95
C VAL A 119 5.29 12.40 5.92
N ILE A 120 5.54 11.10 6.08
CA ILE A 120 4.93 10.02 5.30
C ILE A 120 3.96 9.26 6.21
N ASN A 121 2.69 9.18 5.82
CA ASN A 121 1.73 8.27 6.42
C ASN A 121 2.06 6.83 6.03
N ALA A 122 2.59 6.05 6.96
CA ALA A 122 2.92 4.63 6.79
C ALA A 122 1.76 3.69 7.23
N GLY A 123 0.56 4.26 7.40
CA GLY A 123 -0.68 3.60 7.79
C GLY A 123 -1.29 4.18 9.07
N ASP A 124 -2.57 4.55 9.01
CA ASP A 124 -3.31 5.10 10.14
C ASP A 124 -4.62 4.35 10.40
N GLY A 125 -4.60 3.45 11.35
CA GLY A 125 -5.78 2.67 11.76
C GLY A 125 -6.41 1.89 10.60
N GLY A 126 -7.71 2.08 10.41
CA GLY A 126 -8.48 1.52 9.28
C GLY A 126 -8.58 2.44 8.06
N HIS A 127 -8.04 3.66 8.13
CA HIS A 127 -8.30 4.74 7.20
C HIS A 127 -7.45 4.68 5.92
N GLN A 128 -6.14 4.88 6.00
CA GLN A 128 -5.27 5.02 4.82
C GLN A 128 -3.99 4.19 4.92
N HIS A 129 -3.48 3.78 3.76
CA HIS A 129 -2.13 3.21 3.62
C HIS A 129 -1.49 3.67 2.30
N PRO A 130 -1.18 4.97 2.16
CA PRO A 130 -0.79 5.55 0.87
C PRO A 130 0.45 4.91 0.26
N THR A 131 1.44 4.54 1.08
CA THR A 131 2.66 3.90 0.56
C THR A 131 2.42 2.48 0.03
N GLN A 132 1.37 1.77 0.48
CA GLN A 132 0.97 0.51 -0.13
C GLN A 132 0.33 0.77 -1.49
N THR A 133 -0.53 1.77 -1.61
CA THR A 133 -1.13 2.15 -2.89
C THR A 133 -0.07 2.52 -3.93
N LEU A 134 0.95 3.29 -3.54
CA LEU A 134 2.07 3.60 -4.44
C LEU A 134 2.82 2.34 -4.88
N THR A 135 3.02 1.39 -3.95
CA THR A 135 3.62 0.08 -4.27
C THR A 135 2.80 -0.69 -5.30
N ASP A 136 1.47 -0.73 -5.10
CA ASP A 136 0.55 -1.43 -5.98
C ASP A 136 0.53 -0.80 -7.38
N LEU A 137 0.45 0.52 -7.47
CA LEU A 137 0.49 1.26 -8.75
C LEU A 137 1.80 1.01 -9.51
N LEU A 138 2.95 1.11 -8.83
CA LEU A 138 4.24 0.84 -9.46
C LEU A 138 4.32 -0.60 -9.96
N THR A 139 3.86 -1.58 -9.16
CA THR A 139 3.85 -2.99 -9.55
C THR A 139 3.03 -3.22 -10.80
N ILE A 140 1.81 -2.69 -10.85
CA ILE A 140 0.93 -2.81 -12.01
C ILE A 140 1.57 -2.15 -13.23
N ARG A 141 2.03 -0.91 -13.10
CA ARG A 141 2.65 -0.16 -14.18
C ARG A 141 3.90 -0.85 -14.74
N SER A 142 4.79 -1.32 -13.87
CA SER A 142 6.04 -1.97 -14.28
C SER A 142 5.81 -3.31 -14.99
N LEU A 143 4.79 -4.07 -14.58
CA LEU A 143 4.56 -5.42 -15.11
C LEU A 143 3.50 -5.48 -16.21
N LYS A 144 2.50 -4.57 -16.22
CA LYS A 144 1.50 -4.45 -17.30
C LYS A 144 1.86 -3.37 -18.31
N GLY A 145 2.83 -2.50 -18.03
CA GLY A 145 3.20 -1.36 -18.88
C GLY A 145 2.18 -0.23 -18.93
N ARG A 146 1.09 -0.32 -18.14
CA ARG A 146 0.00 0.66 -18.16
C ARG A 146 -0.76 0.69 -16.83
N LEU A 147 -1.49 1.79 -16.58
CA LEU A 147 -2.47 1.94 -15.50
C LEU A 147 -3.87 2.27 -16.02
N ASN A 148 -4.05 2.35 -17.32
CA ASN A 148 -5.35 2.50 -18.00
C ASN A 148 -5.78 1.20 -18.69
N ASN A 149 -7.06 1.11 -19.09
CA ASN A 149 -7.64 -0.06 -19.78
C ASN A 149 -7.39 -1.36 -18.99
N LEU A 150 -7.74 -1.37 -17.69
CA LEU A 150 -7.53 -2.52 -16.80
C LEU A 150 -8.83 -3.00 -16.20
N LYS A 151 -9.03 -4.31 -16.20
CA LYS A 151 -10.07 -5.00 -15.45
C LYS A 151 -9.46 -5.63 -14.20
N ILE A 152 -9.90 -5.17 -13.04
CA ILE A 152 -9.24 -5.44 -11.76
C ILE A 152 -10.20 -6.16 -10.82
N GLY A 153 -9.90 -7.41 -10.50
CA GLY A 153 -10.57 -8.19 -9.47
C GLY A 153 -10.01 -7.82 -8.09
N LEU A 154 -10.89 -7.40 -7.18
CA LEU A 154 -10.57 -7.17 -5.78
C LEU A 154 -11.25 -8.28 -4.97
N CYS A 155 -10.47 -9.15 -4.32
CA CYS A 155 -10.99 -10.37 -3.72
C CYS A 155 -10.70 -10.45 -2.22
N GLY A 156 -11.72 -10.79 -1.44
CA GLY A 156 -11.63 -11.08 -0.01
C GLY A 156 -12.36 -10.08 0.86
N ASP A 157 -11.67 -9.46 1.82
CA ASP A 157 -12.25 -8.47 2.73
C ASP A 157 -12.29 -7.08 2.09
N LEU A 158 -13.38 -6.77 1.37
CA LEU A 158 -13.57 -5.46 0.75
C LEU A 158 -14.18 -4.45 1.72
N LYS A 159 -14.76 -4.92 2.84
CA LYS A 159 -15.43 -4.07 3.83
C LYS A 159 -14.46 -3.29 4.70
N PHE A 160 -13.44 -3.97 5.22
CA PHE A 160 -12.46 -3.41 6.14
C PHE A 160 -11.08 -3.21 5.48
N GLY A 161 -10.95 -3.58 4.21
CA GLY A 161 -9.72 -3.55 3.43
C GLY A 161 -9.28 -2.14 3.06
N ARG A 162 -8.63 -1.40 3.97
CA ARG A 162 -8.11 -0.04 3.67
C ARG A 162 -7.22 0.02 2.43
N THR A 163 -6.44 -1.04 2.14
CA THR A 163 -5.61 -1.13 0.93
C THR A 163 -6.46 -1.16 -0.33
N VAL A 164 -7.59 -1.90 -0.30
CA VAL A 164 -8.58 -1.93 -1.38
C VAL A 164 -9.19 -0.54 -1.60
N HIS A 165 -9.67 0.10 -0.54
CA HIS A 165 -10.29 1.44 -0.64
C HIS A 165 -9.31 2.47 -1.19
N SER A 166 -8.07 2.48 -0.71
CA SER A 166 -7.03 3.40 -1.18
C SER A 166 -6.64 3.12 -2.64
N LEU A 167 -6.56 1.85 -3.04
CA LEU A 167 -6.25 1.45 -4.42
C LEU A 167 -7.38 1.85 -5.38
N ILE A 168 -8.65 1.62 -5.01
CA ILE A 168 -9.80 2.10 -5.78
C ILE A 168 -9.70 3.61 -6.01
N ASN A 169 -9.53 4.39 -4.93
CA ASN A 169 -9.44 5.86 -5.02
C ASN A 169 -8.30 6.33 -5.93
N ALA A 170 -7.20 5.63 -5.99
CA ALA A 170 -6.08 5.95 -6.87
C ALA A 170 -6.39 5.58 -8.33
N LEU A 171 -6.89 4.36 -8.59
CA LEU A 171 -7.10 3.81 -9.93
C LEU A 171 -8.26 4.48 -10.69
N VAL A 172 -9.32 4.93 -10.00
CA VAL A 172 -10.43 5.67 -10.65
C VAL A 172 -10.03 7.03 -11.24
N ARG A 173 -8.76 7.40 -11.16
CA ARG A 173 -8.18 8.59 -11.77
C ARG A 173 -7.56 8.31 -13.13
N TYR A 174 -7.42 7.03 -13.49
CA TYR A 174 -6.94 6.56 -14.79
C TYR A 174 -8.13 6.17 -15.69
N GLU A 175 -7.90 6.14 -16.98
CA GLU A 175 -8.95 5.91 -17.99
C GLU A 175 -9.29 4.41 -18.13
N ASN A 176 -10.57 4.13 -18.39
CA ASN A 176 -11.08 2.80 -18.72
C ASN A 176 -10.71 1.73 -17.66
N ILE A 177 -10.95 2.04 -16.39
CA ILE A 177 -10.82 1.09 -15.29
C ILE A 177 -12.18 0.43 -15.04
N GLU A 178 -12.19 -0.89 -14.92
CA GLU A 178 -13.33 -1.70 -14.51
C GLU A 178 -12.96 -2.53 -13.28
N PHE A 179 -13.86 -2.61 -12.30
CA PHE A 179 -13.65 -3.45 -11.13
C PHE A 179 -14.58 -4.66 -11.11
N VAL A 180 -14.03 -5.80 -10.68
CA VAL A 180 -14.80 -6.96 -10.26
C VAL A 180 -14.63 -7.13 -8.75
N LEU A 181 -15.70 -6.89 -7.99
CA LEU A 181 -15.71 -6.92 -6.53
C LEU A 181 -16.10 -8.33 -6.07
N ILE A 182 -15.12 -9.09 -5.60
CA ILE A 182 -15.25 -10.52 -5.29
C ILE A 182 -15.27 -10.68 -3.77
N SER A 183 -16.46 -10.83 -3.19
CA SER A 183 -16.61 -10.94 -1.73
C SER A 183 -17.93 -11.63 -1.35
N PRO A 184 -17.98 -12.31 -0.19
CA PRO A 184 -19.25 -12.71 0.39
C PRO A 184 -20.05 -11.47 0.80
N GLU A 185 -21.36 -11.62 1.00
CA GLU A 185 -22.27 -10.51 1.28
C GLU A 185 -21.83 -9.67 2.49
N GLU A 186 -21.35 -10.32 3.53
CA GLU A 186 -20.93 -9.69 4.79
C GLU A 186 -19.66 -8.81 4.65
N LEU A 187 -18.82 -9.09 3.63
CA LEU A 187 -17.55 -8.41 3.38
C LEU A 187 -17.57 -7.53 2.11
N ARG A 188 -18.74 -7.22 1.59
CA ARG A 188 -18.91 -6.33 0.42
C ARG A 188 -18.34 -4.95 0.65
N LEU A 189 -17.92 -4.34 -0.44
CA LEU A 189 -17.41 -2.97 -0.46
C LEU A 189 -18.44 -2.00 0.16
N PRO A 190 -18.04 -1.13 1.10
CA PRO A 190 -18.95 -0.22 1.76
C PRO A 190 -19.65 0.74 0.81
N GLY A 191 -20.91 1.07 1.15
CA GLY A 191 -21.74 1.96 0.33
C GLY A 191 -21.12 3.32 0.06
N TYR A 192 -20.33 3.87 0.99
CA TYR A 192 -19.65 5.15 0.79
C TYR A 192 -18.56 5.07 -0.29
N VAL A 193 -17.84 3.95 -0.42
CA VAL A 193 -16.87 3.78 -1.51
C VAL A 193 -17.59 3.54 -2.84
N ARG A 194 -18.64 2.70 -2.87
CA ARG A 194 -19.43 2.47 -4.09
C ARG A 194 -20.06 3.77 -4.60
N LYS A 195 -20.87 4.43 -3.77
CA LYS A 195 -21.67 5.62 -4.17
C LYS A 195 -20.80 6.85 -4.41
N ASP A 196 -19.87 7.14 -3.47
CA ASP A 196 -19.13 8.41 -3.49
C ASP A 196 -17.90 8.36 -4.41
N VAL A 197 -17.42 7.15 -4.76
CA VAL A 197 -16.25 6.98 -5.64
C VAL A 197 -16.64 6.36 -6.97
N LEU A 198 -17.19 5.13 -6.97
CA LEU A 198 -17.44 4.40 -8.23
C LEU A 198 -18.63 4.99 -8.98
N ASP A 199 -19.80 5.07 -8.36
CA ASP A 199 -21.02 5.57 -9.01
C ASP A 199 -20.88 7.04 -9.41
N LYS A 200 -20.33 7.87 -8.53
CA LYS A 200 -20.14 9.30 -8.79
C LYS A 200 -19.21 9.59 -9.96
N LYS A 201 -18.25 8.71 -10.23
CA LYS A 201 -17.30 8.83 -11.34
C LYS A 201 -17.71 7.98 -12.56
N ASN A 202 -18.86 7.30 -12.51
CA ASN A 202 -19.34 6.38 -13.55
C ASN A 202 -18.31 5.28 -13.87
N ILE A 203 -17.61 4.76 -12.86
CA ILE A 203 -16.66 3.65 -13.02
C ILE A 203 -17.44 2.34 -13.07
N PRO A 204 -17.32 1.53 -14.13
CA PRO A 204 -18.00 0.25 -14.21
C PRO A 204 -17.47 -0.73 -13.16
N TYR A 205 -18.38 -1.44 -12.51
CA TYR A 205 -18.04 -2.53 -11.60
C TYR A 205 -19.12 -3.62 -11.59
N THR A 206 -18.70 -4.83 -11.26
CA THR A 206 -19.56 -5.99 -11.06
C THR A 206 -19.28 -6.60 -9.68
N GLU A 207 -20.32 -7.00 -8.96
CA GLU A 207 -20.21 -7.72 -7.69
C GLU A 207 -20.45 -9.21 -7.94
N VAL A 208 -19.52 -10.07 -7.52
CA VAL A 208 -19.62 -11.52 -7.61
C VAL A 208 -19.21 -12.18 -6.29
N GLU A 209 -19.73 -13.39 -6.01
CA GLU A 209 -19.37 -14.12 -4.80
C GLU A 209 -18.28 -15.16 -5.06
N ARG A 210 -18.22 -15.72 -6.26
CA ARG A 210 -17.27 -16.78 -6.60
C ARG A 210 -16.08 -16.22 -7.35
N LEU A 211 -14.89 -16.61 -6.90
CA LEU A 211 -13.63 -16.21 -7.53
C LEU A 211 -13.54 -16.74 -8.97
N GLU A 212 -13.97 -17.97 -9.18
CA GLU A 212 -13.92 -18.65 -10.48
C GLU A 212 -14.73 -17.92 -11.58
N ASP A 213 -15.81 -17.24 -11.19
CA ASP A 213 -16.65 -16.50 -12.13
C ASP A 213 -15.96 -15.20 -12.62
N ALA A 214 -15.00 -14.69 -11.87
CA ALA A 214 -14.26 -13.47 -12.20
C ALA A 214 -12.98 -13.73 -13.00
N LEU A 215 -12.26 -14.82 -12.68
CA LEU A 215 -10.89 -15.06 -13.15
C LEU A 215 -10.69 -14.98 -14.68
N PRO A 216 -11.59 -15.46 -15.54
CA PRO A 216 -11.34 -15.55 -16.98
C PRO A 216 -11.04 -14.22 -17.69
N ASP A 217 -11.49 -13.09 -17.12
CA ASP A 217 -11.45 -11.79 -17.79
C ASP A 217 -10.57 -10.75 -17.08
N LEU A 218 -9.84 -11.13 -16.04
CA LEU A 218 -9.07 -10.19 -15.25
C LEU A 218 -7.68 -9.89 -15.84
N ASP A 219 -7.30 -8.62 -15.83
CA ASP A 219 -5.90 -8.19 -15.99
C ASP A 219 -5.12 -8.33 -14.67
N ILE A 220 -5.78 -8.01 -13.55
CA ILE A 220 -5.21 -7.99 -12.21
C ILE A 220 -6.16 -8.70 -11.25
N LEU A 221 -5.63 -9.57 -10.43
CA LEU A 221 -6.30 -10.09 -9.24
C LEU A 221 -5.58 -9.57 -7.99
N TYR A 222 -6.25 -8.74 -7.22
CA TYR A 222 -5.75 -8.23 -5.94
C TYR A 222 -6.41 -9.02 -4.80
N MET A 223 -5.67 -9.95 -4.23
CA MET A 223 -6.13 -10.79 -3.12
C MET A 223 -5.91 -10.09 -1.79
N THR A 224 -6.86 -10.24 -0.86
CA THR A 224 -6.73 -9.77 0.52
C THR A 224 -7.12 -10.87 1.50
N ARG A 225 -6.47 -10.89 2.65
CA ARG A 225 -6.87 -11.78 3.75
C ARG A 225 -8.12 -11.26 4.45
N VAL A 226 -8.90 -12.18 5.02
CA VAL A 226 -9.93 -11.83 5.98
C VAL A 226 -9.27 -11.45 7.31
N GLN A 227 -9.53 -10.23 7.80
CA GLN A 227 -8.83 -9.64 8.94
C GLN A 227 -9.50 -10.03 10.27
N LYS A 228 -8.97 -11.05 10.98
CA LYS A 228 -9.51 -11.53 12.28
C LYS A 228 -9.74 -10.39 13.26
N GLU A 229 -8.83 -9.45 13.31
CA GLU A 229 -8.83 -8.29 14.22
C GLU A 229 -10.00 -7.31 14.01
N ARG A 230 -10.80 -7.49 12.95
CA ARG A 230 -11.95 -6.65 12.61
C ARG A 230 -13.31 -7.29 12.93
N PHE A 231 -13.32 -8.54 13.32
CA PHE A 231 -14.55 -9.25 13.68
C PHE A 231 -14.82 -9.13 15.17
N PHE A 232 -16.07 -8.81 15.51
CA PHE A 232 -16.54 -8.80 16.90
C PHE A 232 -16.78 -10.22 17.44
N ASN A 233 -17.09 -11.17 16.53
CA ASN A 233 -17.39 -12.56 16.84
C ASN A 233 -16.40 -13.48 16.15
N GLU A 234 -15.76 -14.38 16.89
CA GLU A 234 -14.80 -15.34 16.35
C GLU A 234 -15.46 -16.37 15.41
N GLU A 235 -16.73 -16.71 15.65
CA GLU A 235 -17.48 -17.66 14.80
C GLU A 235 -17.65 -17.10 13.38
N ASP A 236 -17.94 -15.80 13.24
CA ASP A 236 -18.06 -15.13 11.94
C ASP A 236 -16.72 -15.13 11.19
N TYR A 237 -15.63 -14.90 11.91
CA TYR A 237 -14.29 -14.99 11.32
C TYR A 237 -13.98 -16.40 10.82
N ILE A 238 -14.24 -17.44 11.65
CA ILE A 238 -13.98 -18.84 11.29
C ILE A 238 -14.77 -19.24 10.03
N ARG A 239 -16.02 -18.76 9.90
CA ARG A 239 -16.85 -19.01 8.72
C ARG A 239 -16.29 -18.35 7.45
N MET A 240 -15.65 -17.16 7.57
CA MET A 240 -15.21 -16.35 6.43
C MET A 240 -13.74 -16.52 6.05
N LYS A 241 -12.87 -16.95 6.99
CA LYS A 241 -11.41 -16.95 6.81
C LYS A 241 -10.92 -17.79 5.62
N ASP A 242 -11.65 -18.88 5.28
CA ASP A 242 -11.30 -19.83 4.24
C ASP A 242 -12.24 -19.71 3.02
N PHE A 243 -12.98 -18.60 2.91
CA PHE A 243 -13.97 -18.43 1.85
C PHE A 243 -13.33 -18.35 0.47
N TYR A 244 -12.17 -17.71 0.37
CA TYR A 244 -11.40 -17.63 -0.86
C TYR A 244 -10.01 -18.23 -0.65
N ILE A 245 -9.72 -19.25 -1.45
CA ILE A 245 -8.38 -19.83 -1.56
C ILE A 245 -8.03 -19.85 -3.04
N LEU A 246 -7.05 -19.05 -3.43
CA LEU A 246 -6.47 -19.12 -4.76
C LEU A 246 -5.47 -20.28 -4.80
N ASP A 247 -5.77 -21.30 -5.56
CA ASP A 247 -4.97 -22.48 -5.79
C ASP A 247 -4.55 -22.62 -7.26
N LYS A 248 -3.78 -23.64 -7.58
CA LYS A 248 -3.29 -23.89 -8.93
C LYS A 248 -4.40 -24.16 -9.94
N GLU A 249 -5.46 -24.85 -9.54
CA GLU A 249 -6.60 -25.17 -10.42
C GLU A 249 -7.33 -23.88 -10.83
N LYS A 250 -7.54 -22.96 -9.89
CA LYS A 250 -8.15 -21.65 -10.18
C LYS A 250 -7.25 -20.79 -11.07
N MET A 251 -5.93 -20.86 -10.87
CA MET A 251 -4.98 -20.17 -11.75
C MET A 251 -5.08 -20.61 -13.22
N GLU A 252 -5.51 -21.84 -13.50
CA GLU A 252 -5.72 -22.33 -14.88
C GLU A 252 -6.90 -21.63 -15.58
N LEU A 253 -7.86 -21.08 -14.83
CA LEU A 253 -9.01 -20.33 -15.36
C LEU A 253 -8.64 -18.91 -15.79
N ALA A 254 -7.53 -18.39 -15.28
CA ALA A 254 -7.13 -17.01 -15.48
C ALA A 254 -6.30 -16.80 -16.75
N PRO A 255 -6.35 -15.62 -17.38
CA PRO A 255 -5.50 -15.26 -18.51
C PRO A 255 -4.00 -15.46 -18.18
N LYS A 256 -3.22 -15.81 -19.20
CA LYS A 256 -1.78 -16.08 -19.05
C LYS A 256 -0.98 -14.85 -18.61
N ASP A 257 -1.49 -13.67 -18.86
CA ASP A 257 -0.87 -12.38 -18.52
C ASP A 257 -1.54 -11.67 -17.34
N MET A 258 -2.53 -12.30 -16.68
CA MET A 258 -3.09 -11.79 -15.41
C MET A 258 -1.99 -11.70 -14.36
N LEU A 259 -2.02 -10.67 -13.52
CA LEU A 259 -1.11 -10.54 -12.38
C LEU A 259 -1.87 -10.75 -11.06
N VAL A 260 -1.28 -11.52 -10.16
CA VAL A 260 -1.79 -11.72 -8.80
C VAL A 260 -0.98 -10.86 -7.83
N LEU A 261 -1.64 -9.89 -7.20
CA LEU A 261 -1.09 -9.01 -6.18
C LEU A 261 -1.66 -9.36 -4.81
N HIS A 262 -0.89 -9.07 -3.76
CA HIS A 262 -1.31 -9.21 -2.38
C HIS A 262 -0.51 -8.26 -1.48
N PRO A 263 -1.15 -7.47 -0.58
CA PRO A 263 -0.42 -6.54 0.30
C PRO A 263 0.38 -7.23 1.40
N LEU A 264 0.18 -8.54 1.58
CA LEU A 264 0.79 -9.36 2.65
C LEU A 264 0.52 -8.83 4.08
N PRO A 265 0.52 -9.67 5.11
CA PRO A 265 0.83 -11.11 5.06
C PRO A 265 -0.35 -11.89 4.48
N ARG A 266 -0.07 -12.94 3.74
CA ARG A 266 -1.06 -13.98 3.47
C ARG A 266 -1.10 -14.98 4.63
N VAL A 267 -2.22 -15.65 4.79
CA VAL A 267 -2.40 -16.79 5.70
C VAL A 267 -2.63 -18.05 4.87
N ASN A 268 -3.85 -18.21 4.33
CA ASN A 268 -4.25 -19.37 3.53
C ASN A 268 -5.02 -18.98 2.25
N GLU A 269 -5.30 -17.71 2.04
CA GLU A 269 -6.06 -17.20 0.89
C GLU A 269 -5.33 -17.36 -0.45
N ILE A 270 -4.03 -17.66 -0.44
CA ILE A 270 -3.25 -18.07 -1.60
C ILE A 270 -2.44 -19.31 -1.20
N SER A 271 -2.67 -20.43 -1.87
CA SER A 271 -1.91 -21.67 -1.68
C SER A 271 -0.43 -21.48 -2.02
N VAL A 272 0.46 -22.15 -1.28
CA VAL A 272 1.92 -22.05 -1.48
C VAL A 272 2.33 -22.49 -2.89
N GLU A 273 1.62 -23.45 -3.48
CA GLU A 273 1.88 -23.95 -4.84
C GLU A 273 1.70 -22.89 -5.94
N VAL A 274 0.99 -21.76 -5.65
CA VAL A 274 0.83 -20.63 -6.56
C VAL A 274 2.10 -19.77 -6.62
N ASP A 275 3.01 -19.88 -5.63
CA ASP A 275 4.24 -19.08 -5.59
C ASP A 275 5.16 -19.29 -6.79
N ASP A 276 5.12 -20.48 -7.40
CA ASP A 276 5.91 -20.83 -8.59
C ASP A 276 5.27 -20.38 -9.91
N ASP A 277 4.04 -19.86 -9.87
CA ASP A 277 3.37 -19.32 -11.07
C ASP A 277 3.95 -17.93 -11.39
N PRO A 278 4.42 -17.67 -12.62
CA PRO A 278 5.00 -16.39 -13.00
C PRO A 278 4.04 -15.20 -12.88
N ARG A 279 2.74 -15.45 -12.80
CA ARG A 279 1.70 -14.44 -12.57
C ARG A 279 1.57 -14.04 -11.09
N ALA A 280 2.12 -14.85 -10.16
CA ALA A 280 2.15 -14.58 -8.72
C ALA A 280 3.25 -13.56 -8.40
N VAL A 281 2.91 -12.28 -8.43
CA VAL A 281 3.92 -11.20 -8.36
C VAL A 281 3.99 -10.50 -7.00
N TYR A 282 3.30 -11.01 -5.98
CA TYR A 282 3.20 -10.36 -4.67
C TYR A 282 4.55 -10.27 -3.91
N PHE A 283 5.53 -11.13 -4.17
CA PHE A 283 6.88 -10.95 -3.63
C PHE A 283 7.70 -9.93 -4.42
N LYS A 284 7.51 -9.86 -5.75
CA LYS A 284 8.08 -8.80 -6.57
C LYS A 284 7.47 -7.44 -6.22
N GLN A 285 6.18 -7.41 -5.89
CA GLN A 285 5.49 -6.23 -5.34
C GLN A 285 6.17 -5.71 -4.07
N VAL A 286 6.66 -6.58 -3.17
CA VAL A 286 7.44 -6.14 -1.99
C VAL A 286 8.71 -5.41 -2.40
N GLN A 287 9.40 -5.86 -3.43
CA GLN A 287 10.61 -5.21 -3.95
C GLN A 287 10.29 -3.84 -4.58
N TYR A 288 9.24 -3.75 -5.38
CA TYR A 288 8.76 -2.46 -5.91
C TYR A 288 8.36 -1.49 -4.80
N GLY A 289 7.93 -2.02 -3.66
CA GLY A 289 7.70 -1.22 -2.46
C GLY A 289 8.95 -0.50 -1.95
N VAL A 290 10.15 -1.07 -2.12
CA VAL A 290 11.41 -0.38 -1.76
C VAL A 290 11.71 0.72 -2.77
N TYR A 291 11.63 0.45 -4.07
CA TYR A 291 11.95 1.42 -5.11
C TYR A 291 11.03 2.65 -5.08
N ILE A 292 9.72 2.44 -4.91
CA ILE A 292 8.78 3.58 -4.84
C ILE A 292 9.00 4.41 -3.56
N ARG A 293 9.43 3.80 -2.46
CA ARG A 293 9.77 4.53 -1.24
C ARG A 293 11.07 5.30 -1.37
N MET A 294 12.05 4.77 -2.12
CA MET A 294 13.27 5.52 -2.48
C MET A 294 12.89 6.76 -3.29
N ALA A 295 12.11 6.60 -4.35
CA ALA A 295 11.63 7.72 -5.17
C ALA A 295 10.84 8.73 -4.34
N LEU A 296 9.96 8.28 -3.43
CA LEU A 296 9.17 9.13 -2.54
C LEU A 296 10.07 9.94 -1.59
N ILE A 297 11.09 9.32 -0.99
CA ILE A 297 12.05 9.99 -0.11
C ILE A 297 12.78 11.10 -0.87
N LEU A 298 13.32 10.80 -2.06
CA LEU A 298 14.00 11.78 -2.90
C LEU A 298 13.08 12.94 -3.27
N THR A 299 11.84 12.64 -3.69
CA THR A 299 10.85 13.65 -4.06
C THR A 299 10.48 14.56 -2.88
N LEU A 300 10.25 14.01 -1.69
CA LEU A 300 9.86 14.78 -0.51
C LEU A 300 11.03 15.60 0.07
N LEU A 301 12.26 15.15 -0.12
CA LEU A 301 13.47 15.86 0.28
C LEU A 301 13.98 16.83 -0.82
N ASP A 302 13.31 16.88 -1.99
CA ASP A 302 13.71 17.68 -3.15
C ASP A 302 15.15 17.39 -3.60
N ILE A 303 15.50 16.10 -3.64
CA ILE A 303 16.83 15.63 -4.05
C ILE A 303 16.77 15.14 -5.49
N HIS A 304 17.60 15.71 -6.33
CA HIS A 304 17.78 15.33 -7.73
C HIS A 304 19.14 14.65 -7.91
N VAL A 305 19.17 13.60 -8.71
CA VAL A 305 20.40 12.87 -9.06
C VAL A 305 20.56 12.96 -10.57
N ASP A 306 21.63 13.56 -11.00
CA ASP A 306 21.98 13.77 -12.42
C ASP A 306 22.43 12.47 -13.11
#